data_1d8081eb115290b2346b7a6dd9a51380
#
_entry.id   1d8081eb115290b2346b7a6dd9a51380
#
_cell.length_a   1.000
_cell.length_b   1.000
_cell.length_c   1.000
_cell.angle_alpha   90.00
_cell.angle_beta   90.00
_cell.angle_gamma   90.00
#
_symmetry.space_group_name_H-M   'P 1'
#
loop_
_entity.id
_entity.type
_entity.pdbx_description
1 polymer ?
#
loop_
_entity_poly.entity_id
_entity_poly.type
_entity_poly.pdbx_seq_one_letter_code
_entity_poly.pdbx_strand_id
1 'polypeptide(L)'
;MIRIVSIALLGLALLAGCSSTKMAYRYADWGIVWWVDDYIPMTAEQESRLEQDIRGLRQWHCATELPRYSEWLAQLKSDVRSGNLSQSTVTHHQEQLLSFFPPLMERARPAATRLLSSLSDEQVQQLASNMEESQKELEDEFLADNPEQTREARAERTMERVERWLGSLNERQRDTVNAWSEGRGKQTEIWLEGRRNWQQALIDALATRDSDDFSDRVHYLMSNYEEVRGERYQRMMSKSRAAMAGLMTDLLQQADQRHLDHLLEQAATMQGDFDTLACTSEGTGSLNG
;
A
#
# COMPACT_ATOMS: atom_id res chain seq x y z
N MET A 1 -1.56 24.94 -6.75
CA MET A 1 -0.08 25.06 -6.66
C MET A 1 0.49 24.40 -5.40
N ILE A 2 -0.15 24.47 -4.23
CA ILE A 2 0.33 23.84 -2.97
C ILE A 2 0.24 22.31 -3.04
N ARG A 3 -0.81 21.73 -3.65
CA ARG A 3 -1.03 20.28 -3.80
C ARG A 3 0.02 19.57 -4.67
N ILE A 4 0.51 20.22 -5.72
CA ILE A 4 1.58 19.69 -6.61
C ILE A 4 2.93 19.65 -5.86
N VAL A 5 3.18 20.59 -4.97
CA VAL A 5 4.41 20.63 -4.15
C VAL A 5 4.40 19.49 -3.11
N SER A 6 3.22 19.13 -2.57
CA SER A 6 3.09 18.03 -1.58
C SER A 6 3.31 16.65 -2.19
N ILE A 7 2.83 16.41 -3.42
CA ILE A 7 3.10 15.17 -4.17
C ILE A 7 4.58 15.11 -4.59
N ALA A 8 5.18 16.23 -4.96
CA ALA A 8 6.61 16.31 -5.26
C ALA A 8 7.50 16.08 -4.02
N LEU A 9 7.08 16.52 -2.81
CA LEU A 9 7.79 16.25 -1.55
C LEU A 9 7.69 14.79 -1.12
N LEU A 10 6.54 14.13 -1.30
CA LEU A 10 6.41 12.68 -1.09
C LEU A 10 7.25 11.90 -2.12
N GLY A 11 7.33 12.37 -3.36
CA GLY A 11 8.20 11.80 -4.41
C GLY A 11 9.70 11.98 -4.12
N LEU A 12 10.11 13.12 -3.56
CA LEU A 12 11.51 13.37 -3.18
C LEU A 12 11.96 12.54 -1.95
N ALA A 13 11.07 12.27 -1.01
CA ALA A 13 11.37 11.44 0.17
C ALA A 13 11.68 9.97 -0.21
N LEU A 14 11.25 9.52 -1.38
CA LEU A 14 11.53 8.18 -1.91
C LEU A 14 12.90 8.08 -2.64
N LEU A 15 13.60 9.19 -2.84
CA LEU A 15 14.89 9.26 -3.55
C LEU A 15 16.12 9.27 -2.63
N ALA A 16 15.94 9.47 -1.32
CA ALA A 16 17.04 9.45 -0.36
C ALA A 16 17.06 8.10 0.35
N GLY A 17 18.04 7.25 0.03
CA GLY A 17 18.22 5.94 0.65
C GLY A 17 18.27 5.97 2.18
N CYS A 18 18.11 4.84 2.84
CA CYS A 18 18.24 4.50 4.27
C CYS A 18 17.59 5.45 5.32
N SER A 19 17.59 6.76 5.10
CA SER A 19 17.00 7.73 6.03
C SER A 19 15.50 7.94 5.82
N SER A 20 14.99 7.67 4.62
CA SER A 20 13.59 7.97 4.26
C SER A 20 12.59 7.02 4.94
N THR A 21 12.88 5.73 5.01
CA THR A 21 12.03 4.72 5.68
C THR A 21 11.91 5.03 7.17
N LYS A 22 13.04 5.28 7.84
CA LYS A 22 13.05 5.62 9.27
C LYS A 22 12.34 6.94 9.54
N MET A 23 12.55 7.94 8.70
CA MET A 23 11.88 9.23 8.82
C MET A 23 10.37 9.10 8.60
N ALA A 24 9.94 8.44 7.51
CA ALA A 24 8.54 8.18 7.22
C ALA A 24 7.85 7.43 8.36
N TYR A 25 8.50 6.38 8.91
CA TYR A 25 7.95 5.63 10.03
C TYR A 25 7.87 6.46 11.32
N ARG A 26 8.90 7.27 11.61
CA ARG A 26 8.93 8.14 12.80
C ARG A 26 7.81 9.18 12.79
N TYR A 27 7.47 9.71 11.63
CA TYR A 27 6.43 10.71 11.44
C TYR A 27 5.11 10.14 10.91
N ALA A 28 4.96 8.80 10.90
CA ALA A 28 3.76 8.13 10.39
C ALA A 28 2.48 8.59 11.11
N ASP A 29 2.54 8.85 12.41
CA ASP A 29 1.41 9.32 13.21
C ASP A 29 0.87 10.63 12.65
N TRP A 30 1.73 11.63 12.52
CA TRP A 30 1.37 12.92 11.94
C TRP A 30 0.93 12.80 10.48
N GLY A 31 1.67 12.03 9.68
CA GLY A 31 1.36 11.86 8.26
C GLY A 31 0.01 11.20 8.00
N ILE A 32 -0.38 10.21 8.82
CA ILE A 32 -1.68 9.54 8.72
C ILE A 32 -2.80 10.49 9.13
N VAL A 33 -2.64 11.21 10.25
CA VAL A 33 -3.65 12.17 10.72
C VAL A 33 -3.86 13.26 9.66
N TRP A 34 -2.78 13.83 9.13
CA TRP A 34 -2.85 14.84 8.08
C TRP A 34 -3.54 14.30 6.81
N TRP A 35 -3.22 13.06 6.41
CA TRP A 35 -3.86 12.42 5.24
C TRP A 35 -5.36 12.17 5.48
N VAL A 36 -5.77 11.78 6.69
CA VAL A 36 -7.19 11.60 7.03
C VAL A 36 -7.91 12.93 7.02
N ASP A 37 -7.29 14.00 7.55
CA ASP A 37 -7.87 15.36 7.59
C ASP A 37 -8.11 15.94 6.19
N ASP A 38 -7.30 15.54 5.20
CA ASP A 38 -7.50 15.91 3.78
C ASP A 38 -8.82 15.35 3.21
N TYR A 39 -9.28 14.20 3.75
CA TYR A 39 -10.57 13.60 3.37
C TYR A 39 -11.72 14.00 4.30
N ILE A 40 -11.46 14.18 5.58
CA ILE A 40 -12.46 14.44 6.62
C ILE A 40 -11.94 15.61 7.47
N PRO A 41 -12.51 16.81 7.36
CA PRO A 41 -12.12 17.93 8.23
C PRO A 41 -12.50 17.60 9.68
N MET A 42 -11.50 17.09 10.43
CA MET A 42 -11.70 16.59 11.79
C MET A 42 -11.86 17.71 12.82
N THR A 43 -12.66 17.45 13.85
CA THR A 43 -12.62 18.27 15.07
C THR A 43 -11.34 17.99 15.87
N ALA A 44 -10.91 18.91 16.70
CA ALA A 44 -9.73 18.72 17.55
C ALA A 44 -9.84 17.47 18.45
N GLU A 45 -11.04 17.09 18.86
CA GLU A 45 -11.27 15.86 19.65
C GLU A 45 -11.08 14.60 18.78
N GLN A 46 -11.61 14.57 17.56
CA GLN A 46 -11.44 13.47 16.61
C GLN A 46 -9.97 13.30 16.25
N GLU A 47 -9.27 14.40 15.95
CA GLU A 47 -7.84 14.42 15.65
C GLU A 47 -7.02 13.85 16.82
N SER A 48 -7.21 14.36 18.03
CA SER A 48 -6.50 13.90 19.24
C SER A 48 -6.74 12.41 19.52
N ARG A 49 -7.98 11.94 19.30
CA ARG A 49 -8.33 10.53 19.48
C ARG A 49 -7.65 9.65 18.42
N LEU A 50 -7.70 10.07 17.16
CA LEU A 50 -7.05 9.35 16.06
C LEU A 50 -5.53 9.27 16.28
N GLU A 51 -4.90 10.33 16.71
CA GLU A 51 -3.48 10.32 17.08
C GLU A 51 -3.16 9.27 18.17
N GLN A 52 -4.00 9.16 19.20
CA GLN A 52 -3.82 8.15 20.25
C GLN A 52 -3.94 6.75 19.69
N ASP A 53 -4.93 6.50 18.82
CA ASP A 53 -5.16 5.21 18.18
C ASP A 53 -3.98 4.84 17.28
N ILE A 54 -3.45 5.78 16.49
CA ILE A 54 -2.30 5.56 15.62
C ILE A 54 -1.03 5.29 16.43
N ARG A 55 -0.81 5.98 17.55
CA ARG A 55 0.31 5.68 18.45
C ARG A 55 0.24 4.24 18.98
N GLY A 56 -0.94 3.78 19.38
CA GLY A 56 -1.15 2.39 19.80
C GLY A 56 -0.94 1.39 18.67
N LEU A 57 -1.41 1.70 17.47
CA LEU A 57 -1.19 0.88 16.27
C LEU A 57 0.30 0.79 15.92
N ARG A 58 1.02 1.91 15.95
CA ARG A 58 2.47 1.94 15.68
C ARG A 58 3.25 1.14 16.71
N GLN A 59 2.91 1.23 18.01
CA GLN A 59 3.56 0.44 19.06
C GLN A 59 3.38 -1.07 18.83
N TRP A 60 2.16 -1.49 18.51
CA TRP A 60 1.91 -2.88 18.13
C TRP A 60 2.69 -3.27 16.87
N HIS A 61 2.64 -2.43 15.83
CA HIS A 61 3.30 -2.70 14.55
C HIS A 61 4.82 -2.84 14.70
N CYS A 62 5.49 -1.96 15.47
CA CYS A 62 6.93 -2.08 15.66
C CYS A 62 7.32 -3.30 16.49
N ALA A 63 6.46 -3.74 17.42
CA ALA A 63 6.75 -4.90 18.27
C ALA A 63 6.42 -6.24 17.60
N THR A 64 5.46 -6.26 16.67
CA THR A 64 4.90 -7.51 16.14
C THR A 64 5.18 -7.68 14.65
N GLU A 65 4.97 -6.64 13.84
CA GLU A 65 5.01 -6.76 12.39
C GLU A 65 6.41 -6.51 11.80
N LEU A 66 7.14 -5.49 12.30
CA LEU A 66 8.49 -5.23 11.78
C LEU A 66 9.46 -6.42 11.92
N PRO A 67 9.45 -7.20 13.03
CA PRO A 67 10.23 -8.43 13.08
C PRO A 67 9.86 -9.45 12.01
N ARG A 68 8.57 -9.62 11.72
CA ARG A 68 8.09 -10.54 10.66
C ARG A 68 8.54 -10.08 9.27
N TYR A 69 8.54 -8.77 9.02
CA TYR A 69 9.04 -8.21 7.75
C TYR A 69 10.55 -8.41 7.61
N SER A 70 11.29 -8.25 8.71
CA SER A 70 12.73 -8.52 8.76
C SER A 70 13.05 -9.99 8.47
N GLU A 71 12.32 -10.93 9.07
CA GLU A 71 12.45 -12.37 8.80
C GLU A 71 12.17 -12.70 7.33
N TRP A 72 11.09 -12.14 6.76
CA TRP A 72 10.78 -12.31 5.34
C TRP A 72 11.91 -11.80 4.43
N LEU A 73 12.49 -10.63 4.72
CA LEU A 73 13.63 -10.11 3.96
C LEU A 73 14.89 -10.97 4.11
N ALA A 74 15.11 -11.56 5.28
CA ALA A 74 16.21 -12.51 5.49
C ALA A 74 16.03 -13.75 4.61
N GLN A 75 14.80 -14.31 4.52
CA GLN A 75 14.49 -15.43 3.66
C GLN A 75 14.64 -15.07 2.18
N LEU A 76 14.12 -13.91 1.75
CA LEU A 76 14.30 -13.41 0.38
C LEU A 76 15.79 -13.34 -0.01
N LYS A 77 16.64 -12.76 0.84
CA LYS A 77 18.08 -12.69 0.60
C LYS A 77 18.72 -14.07 0.53
N SER A 78 18.25 -15.02 1.34
CA SER A 78 18.75 -16.42 1.30
C SER A 78 18.40 -17.08 -0.03
N ASP A 79 17.16 -16.94 -0.50
CA ASP A 79 16.71 -17.52 -1.76
C ASP A 79 17.42 -16.90 -2.97
N VAL A 80 17.62 -15.58 -2.97
CA VAL A 80 18.42 -14.90 -4.02
C VAL A 80 19.87 -15.40 -4.04
N ARG A 81 20.53 -15.52 -2.89
CA ARG A 81 21.95 -16.00 -2.82
C ARG A 81 22.11 -17.44 -3.25
N SER A 82 21.13 -18.28 -2.97
CA SER A 82 21.15 -19.70 -3.37
C SER A 82 20.71 -19.92 -4.82
N GLY A 83 20.27 -18.88 -5.54
CA GLY A 83 19.73 -18.99 -6.89
C GLY A 83 18.35 -19.65 -6.95
N ASN A 84 17.65 -19.76 -5.81
CA ASN A 84 16.30 -20.31 -5.73
C ASN A 84 15.25 -19.29 -6.19
N LEU A 85 15.24 -18.98 -7.49
CA LEU A 85 14.40 -17.97 -8.11
C LEU A 85 13.30 -18.59 -9.00
N SER A 86 12.79 -19.74 -8.57
CA SER A 86 11.68 -20.41 -9.28
C SER A 86 10.36 -19.65 -9.14
N GLN A 87 9.43 -19.90 -10.06
CA GLN A 87 8.08 -19.31 -9.99
C GLN A 87 7.40 -19.63 -8.64
N SER A 88 7.57 -20.85 -8.11
CA SER A 88 7.00 -21.20 -6.81
C SER A 88 7.60 -20.40 -5.67
N THR A 89 8.91 -20.14 -5.68
CA THR A 89 9.58 -19.28 -4.69
C THR A 89 9.09 -17.84 -4.78
N VAL A 90 9.00 -17.28 -5.98
CA VAL A 90 8.47 -15.92 -6.20
C VAL A 90 7.01 -15.80 -5.75
N THR A 91 6.18 -16.79 -6.08
CA THR A 91 4.78 -16.85 -5.63
C THR A 91 4.70 -16.91 -4.09
N HIS A 92 5.54 -17.72 -3.45
CA HIS A 92 5.61 -17.80 -1.99
C HIS A 92 5.95 -16.44 -1.36
N HIS A 93 6.96 -15.73 -1.87
CA HIS A 93 7.29 -14.39 -1.38
C HIS A 93 6.15 -13.38 -1.61
N GLN A 94 5.45 -13.48 -2.73
CA GLN A 94 4.26 -12.65 -2.98
C GLN A 94 3.14 -12.93 -1.97
N GLU A 95 2.86 -14.20 -1.68
CA GLU A 95 1.86 -14.60 -0.68
C GLU A 95 2.24 -14.13 0.73
N GLN A 96 3.52 -14.23 1.10
CA GLN A 96 4.03 -13.70 2.37
C GLN A 96 3.81 -12.18 2.48
N LEU A 97 4.13 -11.40 1.44
CA LEU A 97 3.87 -9.96 1.41
C LEU A 97 2.38 -9.65 1.59
N LEU A 98 1.50 -10.37 0.89
CA LEU A 98 0.06 -10.18 1.00
C LEU A 98 -0.47 -10.56 2.38
N SER A 99 0.16 -11.53 3.07
CA SER A 99 -0.24 -11.97 4.41
C SER A 99 0.01 -10.93 5.51
N PHE A 100 0.81 -9.89 5.25
CA PHE A 100 1.04 -8.81 6.20
C PHE A 100 -0.13 -7.83 6.29
N PHE A 101 -1.00 -7.81 5.29
CA PHE A 101 -2.08 -6.84 5.22
C PHE A 101 -3.26 -7.13 6.17
N PRO A 102 -3.80 -8.36 6.26
CA PRO A 102 -4.96 -8.65 7.11
C PRO A 102 -4.76 -8.32 8.59
N PRO A 103 -3.63 -8.67 9.26
CA PRO A 103 -3.41 -8.29 10.66
C PRO A 103 -3.42 -6.77 10.88
N LEU A 104 -2.86 -6.01 9.93
CA LEU A 104 -2.86 -4.54 10.00
C LEU A 104 -4.28 -3.98 9.91
N MET A 105 -5.09 -4.47 8.97
CA MET A 105 -6.49 -4.05 8.83
C MET A 105 -7.32 -4.38 10.07
N GLU A 106 -7.16 -5.59 10.61
CA GLU A 106 -7.87 -6.00 11.82
C GLU A 106 -7.46 -5.14 13.03
N ARG A 107 -6.19 -4.78 13.16
CA ARG A 107 -5.70 -3.94 14.24
C ARG A 107 -6.13 -2.47 14.09
N ALA A 108 -6.25 -1.97 12.85
CA ALA A 108 -6.71 -0.61 12.56
C ALA A 108 -8.24 -0.45 12.69
N ARG A 109 -9.00 -1.53 12.55
CA ARG A 109 -10.48 -1.52 12.54
C ARG A 109 -11.11 -0.76 13.72
N PRO A 110 -10.72 -0.96 14.99
CA PRO A 110 -11.34 -0.23 16.10
C PRO A 110 -11.16 1.29 15.99
N ALA A 111 -10.01 1.76 15.51
CA ALA A 111 -9.73 3.18 15.29
C ALA A 111 -10.60 3.73 14.14
N ALA A 112 -10.67 3.01 13.02
CA ALA A 112 -11.52 3.38 11.90
C ALA A 112 -13.00 3.43 12.31
N THR A 113 -13.50 2.43 13.04
CA THR A 113 -14.89 2.41 13.51
C THR A 113 -15.18 3.60 14.42
N ARG A 114 -14.31 3.92 15.38
CA ARG A 114 -14.50 5.07 16.29
C ARG A 114 -14.53 6.39 15.54
N LEU A 115 -13.62 6.61 14.61
CA LEU A 115 -13.61 7.84 13.81
C LEU A 115 -14.88 7.93 12.97
N LEU A 116 -15.19 6.90 12.20
CA LEU A 116 -16.33 6.89 11.27
C LEU A 116 -17.68 7.03 11.98
N SER A 117 -17.85 6.42 13.18
CA SER A 117 -19.09 6.59 13.97
C SER A 117 -19.21 7.98 14.59
N SER A 118 -18.12 8.73 14.74
CA SER A 118 -18.13 10.08 15.32
C SER A 118 -18.39 11.20 14.30
N LEU A 119 -18.54 10.88 13.02
CA LEU A 119 -18.68 11.88 11.97
C LEU A 119 -20.07 12.54 12.01
N SER A 120 -20.12 13.87 11.84
CA SER A 120 -21.36 14.58 11.57
C SER A 120 -21.85 14.35 10.14
N ASP A 121 -23.10 14.72 9.86
CA ASP A 121 -23.66 14.63 8.50
C ASP A 121 -22.88 15.49 7.50
N GLU A 122 -22.43 16.67 7.95
CA GLU A 122 -21.61 17.57 7.13
C GLU A 122 -20.23 16.94 6.83
N GLN A 123 -19.60 16.26 7.80
CA GLN A 123 -18.34 15.56 7.59
C GLN A 123 -18.51 14.38 6.64
N VAL A 124 -19.63 13.65 6.70
CA VAL A 124 -19.92 12.55 5.75
C VAL A 124 -20.11 13.10 4.34
N GLN A 125 -20.80 14.21 4.17
CA GLN A 125 -20.96 14.87 2.87
C GLN A 125 -19.61 15.36 2.31
N GLN A 126 -18.76 15.95 3.15
CA GLN A 126 -17.44 16.40 2.73
C GLN A 126 -16.54 15.21 2.34
N LEU A 127 -16.58 14.11 3.11
CA LEU A 127 -15.86 12.86 2.79
C LEU A 127 -16.31 12.33 1.41
N ALA A 128 -17.60 12.28 1.13
CA ALA A 128 -18.12 11.84 -0.15
C ALA A 128 -17.61 12.73 -1.31
N SER A 129 -17.64 14.05 -1.13
CA SER A 129 -17.11 15.00 -2.11
C SER A 129 -15.63 14.84 -2.36
N ASN A 130 -14.82 14.71 -1.30
CA ASN A 130 -13.37 14.55 -1.40
C ASN A 130 -12.98 13.19 -2.03
N MET A 131 -13.76 12.14 -1.77
CA MET A 131 -13.60 10.84 -2.43
C MET A 131 -13.88 10.91 -3.93
N GLU A 132 -14.91 11.66 -4.35
CA GLU A 132 -15.25 11.85 -5.76
C GLU A 132 -14.16 12.67 -6.47
N GLU A 133 -13.68 13.76 -5.87
CA GLU A 133 -12.56 14.54 -6.40
C GLU A 133 -11.31 13.67 -6.57
N SER A 134 -10.93 12.92 -5.52
CA SER A 134 -9.79 11.99 -5.57
C SER A 134 -9.98 10.87 -6.59
N GLN A 135 -11.21 10.41 -6.81
CA GLN A 135 -11.50 9.41 -7.85
C GLN A 135 -11.24 10.00 -9.24
N LYS A 136 -11.69 11.24 -9.49
CA LYS A 136 -11.47 11.93 -10.75
C LYS A 136 -9.98 12.20 -10.99
N GLU A 137 -9.25 12.67 -9.99
CA GLU A 137 -7.80 12.87 -10.09
C GLU A 137 -7.08 11.57 -10.49
N LEU A 138 -7.47 10.42 -9.92
CA LEU A 138 -6.90 9.12 -10.27
C LEU A 138 -7.30 8.67 -11.68
N GLU A 139 -8.52 8.96 -12.12
CA GLU A 139 -8.95 8.70 -13.50
C GLU A 139 -8.11 9.53 -14.48
N ASP A 140 -7.92 10.80 -14.22
CA ASP A 140 -7.10 11.70 -15.04
C ASP A 140 -5.60 11.28 -15.03
N GLU A 141 -5.09 10.77 -13.91
CA GLU A 141 -3.69 10.31 -13.80
C GLU A 141 -3.44 8.95 -14.47
N PHE A 142 -4.37 7.99 -14.30
CA PHE A 142 -4.13 6.59 -14.70
C PHE A 142 -4.80 6.18 -16.01
N LEU A 143 -5.79 6.95 -16.49
CA LEU A 143 -6.42 6.74 -17.78
C LEU A 143 -5.96 7.83 -18.75
N ALA A 144 -5.22 7.44 -19.78
CA ALA A 144 -4.87 8.33 -20.89
C ALA A 144 -6.02 8.37 -21.91
N ASP A 145 -5.93 9.29 -22.87
CA ASP A 145 -6.92 9.52 -23.93
C ASP A 145 -7.26 8.25 -24.74
N ASN A 146 -6.32 7.31 -24.80
CA ASN A 146 -6.53 6.03 -25.47
C ASN A 146 -5.93 4.85 -24.70
N PRO A 147 -6.42 3.61 -24.94
CA PRO A 147 -5.95 2.41 -24.24
C PRO A 147 -4.46 2.09 -24.44
N GLU A 148 -3.85 2.51 -25.55
CA GLU A 148 -2.43 2.28 -25.83
C GLU A 148 -1.55 3.09 -24.91
N GLN A 149 -1.81 4.39 -24.80
CA GLN A 149 -1.09 5.27 -23.87
C GLN A 149 -1.28 4.84 -22.40
N THR A 150 -2.46 4.36 -22.03
CA THR A 150 -2.70 3.79 -20.70
C THR A 150 -1.81 2.57 -20.44
N ARG A 151 -1.58 1.71 -21.45
CA ARG A 151 -0.69 0.55 -21.35
C ARG A 151 0.78 0.95 -21.25
N GLU A 152 1.20 1.91 -22.07
CA GLU A 152 2.56 2.44 -22.04
C GLU A 152 2.88 3.08 -20.69
N ALA A 153 2.03 3.97 -20.19
CA ALA A 153 2.18 4.60 -18.88
C ALA A 153 2.20 3.57 -17.74
N ARG A 154 1.42 2.48 -17.85
CA ARG A 154 1.45 1.36 -16.89
C ARG A 154 2.79 0.64 -16.92
N ALA A 155 3.32 0.36 -18.11
CA ALA A 155 4.62 -0.28 -18.28
C ALA A 155 5.73 0.58 -17.66
N GLU A 156 5.74 1.87 -17.95
CA GLU A 156 6.71 2.85 -17.44
C GLU A 156 6.71 2.90 -15.91
N ARG A 157 5.55 3.09 -15.28
CA ARG A 157 5.42 3.05 -13.81
C ARG A 157 5.84 1.70 -13.20
N THR A 158 5.64 0.60 -13.94
CA THR A 158 6.09 -0.72 -13.48
C THR A 158 7.61 -0.84 -13.57
N MET A 159 8.22 -0.40 -14.66
CA MET A 159 9.69 -0.34 -14.81
C MET A 159 10.33 0.46 -13.69
N GLU A 160 9.85 1.67 -13.42
CA GLU A 160 10.36 2.51 -12.33
C GLU A 160 10.30 1.83 -10.95
N ARG A 161 9.22 1.08 -10.68
CA ARG A 161 9.09 0.34 -9.42
C ARG A 161 10.05 -0.83 -9.34
N VAL A 162 10.23 -1.55 -10.44
CA VAL A 162 11.16 -2.68 -10.52
C VAL A 162 12.61 -2.20 -10.43
N GLU A 163 12.94 -1.09 -11.10
CA GLU A 163 14.29 -0.50 -11.09
C GLU A 163 14.75 -0.07 -9.69
N ARG A 164 13.84 0.26 -8.79
CA ARG A 164 14.17 0.51 -7.38
C ARG A 164 14.76 -0.72 -6.68
N TRP A 165 14.35 -1.91 -7.10
CA TRP A 165 14.77 -3.17 -6.50
C TRP A 165 15.88 -3.88 -7.27
N LEU A 166 15.84 -3.83 -8.59
CA LEU A 166 16.78 -4.52 -9.47
C LEU A 166 17.86 -3.61 -10.07
N GLY A 167 17.77 -2.29 -9.86
CA GLY A 167 18.58 -1.33 -10.62
C GLY A 167 18.10 -1.22 -12.07
N SER A 168 18.91 -0.60 -12.91
CA SER A 168 18.54 -0.32 -14.31
C SER A 168 18.25 -1.60 -15.08
N LEU A 169 17.05 -1.72 -15.63
CA LEU A 169 16.61 -2.87 -16.42
C LEU A 169 17.36 -2.95 -17.77
N ASN A 170 17.72 -4.17 -18.16
CA ASN A 170 18.20 -4.45 -19.50
C ASN A 170 17.06 -4.45 -20.54
N GLU A 171 17.38 -4.50 -21.84
CA GLU A 171 16.41 -4.43 -22.92
C GLU A 171 15.38 -5.57 -22.84
N ARG A 172 15.83 -6.82 -22.60
CA ARG A 172 14.93 -7.96 -22.47
C ARG A 172 13.95 -7.82 -21.31
N GLN A 173 14.38 -7.28 -20.19
CA GLN A 173 13.53 -7.02 -19.03
C GLN A 173 12.50 -5.94 -19.35
N ARG A 174 12.87 -4.88 -20.07
CA ARG A 174 11.94 -3.82 -20.54
C ARG A 174 10.88 -4.40 -21.47
N ASP A 175 11.28 -5.21 -22.42
CA ASP A 175 10.35 -5.91 -23.32
C ASP A 175 9.38 -6.82 -22.56
N THR A 176 9.86 -7.51 -21.55
CA THR A 176 9.03 -8.35 -20.67
C THR A 176 7.99 -7.52 -19.92
N VAL A 177 8.34 -6.35 -19.39
CA VAL A 177 7.39 -5.43 -18.73
C VAL A 177 6.36 -4.90 -19.72
N ASN A 178 6.79 -4.52 -20.94
CA ASN A 178 5.88 -4.06 -21.99
C ASN A 178 4.85 -5.15 -22.36
N ALA A 179 5.31 -6.36 -22.65
CA ALA A 179 4.44 -7.50 -22.96
C ALA A 179 3.48 -7.83 -21.80
N TRP A 180 3.97 -7.76 -20.56
CA TRP A 180 3.13 -7.91 -19.38
C TRP A 180 2.04 -6.84 -19.32
N SER A 181 2.38 -5.58 -19.56
CA SER A 181 1.42 -4.47 -19.54
C SER A 181 0.35 -4.61 -20.62
N GLU A 182 0.71 -5.04 -21.84
CA GLU A 182 -0.24 -5.34 -22.92
C GLU A 182 -1.25 -6.42 -22.49
N GLY A 183 -0.78 -7.47 -21.81
CA GLY A 183 -1.60 -8.57 -21.32
C GLY A 183 -2.59 -8.18 -20.20
N ARG A 184 -2.53 -6.97 -19.64
CA ARG A 184 -3.42 -6.54 -18.54
C ARG A 184 -4.78 -6.01 -19.00
N GLY A 185 -4.97 -5.73 -20.30
CA GLY A 185 -6.25 -5.25 -20.85
C GLY A 185 -6.80 -4.05 -20.06
N LYS A 186 -8.05 -4.13 -19.62
CA LYS A 186 -8.77 -3.09 -18.88
C LYS A 186 -8.53 -3.13 -17.35
N GLN A 187 -7.34 -3.51 -16.91
CA GLN A 187 -7.05 -3.62 -15.47
C GLN A 187 -7.24 -2.28 -14.74
N THR A 188 -6.80 -1.18 -15.34
CA THR A 188 -6.88 0.16 -14.73
C THR A 188 -8.32 0.58 -14.54
N GLU A 189 -9.16 0.42 -15.56
CA GLU A 189 -10.59 0.77 -15.51
C GLU A 189 -11.33 -0.09 -14.46
N ILE A 190 -11.04 -1.39 -14.39
CA ILE A 190 -11.66 -2.30 -13.41
C ILE A 190 -11.21 -1.93 -11.98
N TRP A 191 -9.97 -1.54 -11.80
CA TRP A 191 -9.45 -1.08 -10.51
C TRP A 191 -10.16 0.19 -10.04
N LEU A 192 -10.34 1.18 -10.93
CA LEU A 192 -11.04 2.43 -10.65
C LEU A 192 -12.53 2.20 -10.38
N GLU A 193 -13.20 1.33 -11.15
CA GLU A 193 -14.58 0.91 -10.91
C GLU A 193 -14.71 0.26 -9.51
N GLY A 194 -13.82 -0.68 -9.18
CA GLY A 194 -13.82 -1.33 -7.87
C GLY A 194 -13.58 -0.35 -6.72
N ARG A 195 -12.73 0.67 -6.91
CA ARG A 195 -12.52 1.73 -5.92
C ARG A 195 -13.81 2.51 -5.68
N ARG A 196 -14.51 2.89 -6.74
CA ARG A 196 -15.79 3.61 -6.67
C ARG A 196 -16.87 2.77 -5.95
N ASN A 197 -16.94 1.47 -6.23
CA ASN A 197 -17.88 0.57 -5.55
C ASN A 197 -17.62 0.53 -4.04
N TRP A 198 -16.35 0.43 -3.63
CA TRP A 198 -15.99 0.42 -2.21
C TRP A 198 -16.30 1.76 -1.54
N GLN A 199 -16.05 2.89 -2.20
CA GLN A 199 -16.37 4.22 -1.70
C GLN A 199 -17.88 4.38 -1.49
N GLN A 200 -18.70 3.93 -2.46
CA GLN A 200 -20.15 3.96 -2.34
C GLN A 200 -20.62 3.11 -1.15
N ALA A 201 -20.08 1.89 -1.00
CA ALA A 201 -20.44 1.02 0.12
C ALA A 201 -20.07 1.64 1.48
N LEU A 202 -18.96 2.40 1.56
CA LEU A 202 -18.62 3.14 2.77
C LEU A 202 -19.63 4.26 3.05
N ILE A 203 -20.01 5.05 2.06
CA ILE A 203 -21.01 6.12 2.22
C ILE A 203 -22.38 5.53 2.64
N ASP A 204 -22.79 4.40 2.05
CA ASP A 204 -24.02 3.70 2.42
C ASP A 204 -23.98 3.19 3.87
N ALA A 205 -22.81 2.69 4.33
CA ALA A 205 -22.63 2.32 5.73
C ALA A 205 -22.72 3.53 6.67
N LEU A 206 -22.09 4.65 6.29
CA LEU A 206 -22.11 5.90 7.07
C LEU A 206 -23.50 6.52 7.20
N ALA A 207 -24.40 6.31 6.24
CA ALA A 207 -25.78 6.74 6.34
C ALA A 207 -26.54 6.09 7.52
N THR A 208 -26.02 4.99 8.06
CA THR A 208 -26.60 4.26 9.20
C THR A 208 -25.58 4.08 10.33
N ARG A 209 -24.63 5.01 10.50
CA ARG A 209 -23.53 4.91 11.47
C ARG A 209 -23.97 4.88 12.93
N ASP A 210 -25.20 5.29 13.24
CA ASP A 210 -25.80 5.20 14.56
C ASP A 210 -26.43 3.82 14.87
N SER A 211 -26.42 2.89 13.91
CA SER A 211 -27.00 1.55 14.10
C SER A 211 -26.06 0.63 14.86
N ASP A 212 -26.63 -0.34 15.60
CA ASP A 212 -25.87 -1.31 16.38
C ASP A 212 -24.94 -2.20 15.51
N ASP A 213 -25.27 -2.39 14.23
CA ASP A 213 -24.49 -3.19 13.27
C ASP A 213 -23.40 -2.40 12.52
N PHE A 214 -23.22 -1.11 12.81
CA PHE A 214 -22.25 -0.28 12.11
C PHE A 214 -20.81 -0.82 12.22
N SER A 215 -20.42 -1.27 13.42
CA SER A 215 -19.10 -1.88 13.63
C SER A 215 -18.86 -3.11 12.74
N ASP A 216 -19.89 -3.92 12.54
CA ASP A 216 -19.80 -5.11 11.68
C ASP A 216 -19.73 -4.73 10.22
N ARG A 217 -20.41 -3.67 9.80
CA ARG A 217 -20.29 -3.11 8.44
C ARG A 217 -18.89 -2.57 8.15
N VAL A 218 -18.31 -1.81 9.09
CA VAL A 218 -16.92 -1.35 8.95
C VAL A 218 -15.96 -2.53 8.89
N HIS A 219 -16.16 -3.54 9.74
CA HIS A 219 -15.38 -4.77 9.69
C HIS A 219 -15.47 -5.45 8.31
N TYR A 220 -16.67 -5.62 7.78
CA TYR A 220 -16.90 -6.20 6.47
C TYR A 220 -16.19 -5.43 5.35
N LEU A 221 -16.32 -4.10 5.33
CA LEU A 221 -15.67 -3.23 4.34
C LEU A 221 -14.13 -3.35 4.36
N MET A 222 -13.54 -3.52 5.54
CA MET A 222 -12.10 -3.64 5.70
C MET A 222 -11.57 -5.04 5.39
N SER A 223 -12.28 -6.09 5.81
CA SER A 223 -11.83 -7.48 5.69
C SER A 223 -12.17 -8.10 4.34
N ASN A 224 -13.27 -7.68 3.71
CA ASN A 224 -13.77 -8.22 2.45
C ASN A 224 -13.65 -7.20 1.29
N TYR A 225 -12.61 -6.37 1.34
CA TYR A 225 -12.45 -5.24 0.41
C TYR A 225 -12.49 -5.65 -1.07
N GLU A 226 -12.03 -6.86 -1.43
CA GLU A 226 -12.09 -7.34 -2.82
C GLU A 226 -13.51 -7.71 -3.24
N GLU A 227 -14.29 -8.27 -2.32
CA GLU A 227 -15.69 -8.62 -2.55
C GLU A 227 -16.55 -7.36 -2.72
N VAL A 228 -16.38 -6.39 -1.81
CA VAL A 228 -17.06 -5.08 -1.86
C VAL A 228 -16.77 -4.33 -3.18
N ARG A 229 -15.57 -4.49 -3.72
CA ARG A 229 -15.18 -3.91 -5.02
C ARG A 229 -15.84 -4.60 -6.22
N GLY A 230 -16.45 -5.76 -6.02
CA GLY A 230 -17.26 -6.48 -6.98
C GLY A 230 -16.52 -7.62 -7.70
N GLU A 231 -17.30 -8.51 -8.31
CA GLU A 231 -16.79 -9.73 -8.96
C GLU A 231 -15.78 -9.47 -10.09
N ARG A 232 -15.97 -8.39 -10.86
CA ARG A 232 -15.00 -8.02 -11.92
C ARG A 232 -13.63 -7.72 -11.32
N TYR A 233 -13.63 -7.00 -10.20
CA TYR A 233 -12.42 -6.68 -9.46
C TYR A 233 -11.76 -7.95 -8.89
N GLN A 234 -12.50 -8.85 -8.24
CA GLN A 234 -11.97 -10.11 -7.71
C GLN A 234 -11.31 -10.96 -8.81
N ARG A 235 -12.00 -11.14 -9.96
CA ARG A 235 -11.45 -11.88 -11.11
C ARG A 235 -10.19 -11.21 -11.67
N MET A 236 -10.19 -9.89 -11.76
CA MET A 236 -9.03 -9.12 -12.20
C MET A 236 -7.86 -9.29 -11.22
N MET A 237 -8.10 -9.18 -9.92
CA MET A 237 -7.05 -9.32 -8.88
C MET A 237 -6.43 -10.71 -8.86
N SER A 238 -7.24 -11.78 -8.96
CA SER A 238 -6.73 -13.15 -9.06
C SER A 238 -5.77 -13.32 -10.25
N LYS A 239 -6.18 -12.84 -11.45
CA LYS A 239 -5.32 -12.87 -12.65
C LYS A 239 -4.09 -11.98 -12.50
N SER A 240 -4.21 -10.84 -11.84
CA SER A 240 -3.12 -9.89 -11.66
C SER A 240 -2.05 -10.43 -10.71
N ARG A 241 -2.44 -11.15 -9.65
CA ARG A 241 -1.48 -11.82 -8.75
C ARG A 241 -0.65 -12.85 -9.52
N ALA A 242 -1.29 -13.74 -10.26
CA ALA A 242 -0.59 -14.74 -11.07
C ALA A 242 0.35 -14.11 -12.11
N ALA A 243 -0.14 -13.05 -12.78
CA ALA A 243 0.65 -12.37 -13.79
C ALA A 243 1.82 -11.56 -13.19
N MET A 244 1.68 -11.01 -11.98
CA MET A 244 2.77 -10.35 -11.28
C MET A 244 3.83 -11.35 -10.84
N ALA A 245 3.44 -12.50 -10.29
CA ALA A 245 4.39 -13.57 -9.97
C ALA A 245 5.15 -14.04 -11.23
N GLY A 246 4.47 -14.20 -12.36
CA GLY A 246 5.12 -14.50 -13.63
C GLY A 246 6.11 -13.42 -14.06
N LEU A 247 5.68 -12.16 -14.07
CA LEU A 247 6.55 -11.03 -14.41
C LEU A 247 7.82 -11.00 -13.53
N MET A 248 7.67 -11.11 -12.21
CA MET A 248 8.83 -11.09 -11.31
C MET A 248 9.76 -12.28 -11.56
N THR A 249 9.21 -13.46 -11.84
CA THR A 249 10.00 -14.65 -12.17
C THR A 249 10.80 -14.44 -13.46
N ASP A 250 10.16 -13.93 -14.52
CA ASP A 250 10.81 -13.67 -15.80
C ASP A 250 11.92 -12.61 -15.67
N LEU A 251 11.67 -11.53 -14.92
CA LEU A 251 12.66 -10.49 -14.67
C LEU A 251 13.87 -11.01 -13.90
N LEU A 252 13.67 -11.87 -12.89
CA LEU A 252 14.75 -12.48 -12.12
C LEU A 252 15.54 -13.52 -12.93
N GLN A 253 14.89 -14.27 -13.82
CA GLN A 253 15.57 -15.19 -14.74
C GLN A 253 16.40 -14.48 -15.81
N GLN A 254 16.06 -13.23 -16.12
CA GLN A 254 16.80 -12.37 -17.06
C GLN A 254 17.84 -11.47 -16.33
N ALA A 255 17.88 -11.54 -15.00
CA ALA A 255 18.79 -10.75 -14.19
C ALA A 255 20.25 -11.21 -14.35
N ASP A 256 21.16 -10.25 -14.43
CA ASP A 256 22.59 -10.48 -14.28
C ASP A 256 23.02 -10.26 -12.80
N GLN A 257 24.30 -10.50 -12.50
CA GLN A 257 24.81 -10.37 -11.13
C GLN A 257 24.59 -8.97 -10.54
N ARG A 258 24.67 -7.93 -11.34
CA ARG A 258 24.46 -6.53 -10.92
C ARG A 258 23.04 -6.33 -10.40
N HIS A 259 22.02 -6.91 -11.06
CA HIS A 259 20.62 -6.83 -10.61
C HIS A 259 20.42 -7.57 -9.28
N LEU A 260 21.02 -8.75 -9.14
CA LEU A 260 20.92 -9.55 -7.91
C LEU A 260 21.64 -8.87 -6.74
N ASP A 261 22.81 -8.29 -6.98
CA ASP A 261 23.56 -7.52 -5.97
C ASP A 261 22.76 -6.31 -5.51
N HIS A 262 22.12 -5.57 -6.44
CA HIS A 262 21.27 -4.44 -6.11
C HIS A 262 20.04 -4.88 -5.28
N LEU A 263 19.37 -5.97 -5.66
CA LEU A 263 18.25 -6.54 -4.89
C LEU A 263 18.68 -6.90 -3.47
N LEU A 264 19.83 -7.55 -3.32
CA LEU A 264 20.38 -7.93 -2.01
C LEU A 264 20.72 -6.71 -1.15
N GLU A 265 21.26 -5.66 -1.75
CA GLU A 265 21.56 -4.40 -1.07
C GLU A 265 20.29 -3.68 -0.61
N GLN A 266 19.28 -3.56 -1.47
CA GLN A 266 17.98 -2.97 -1.11
C GLN A 266 17.28 -3.75 0.00
N ALA A 267 17.26 -5.09 -0.10
CA ALA A 267 16.68 -5.94 0.92
C ALA A 267 17.43 -5.86 2.26
N ALA A 268 18.76 -5.78 2.22
CA ALA A 268 19.60 -5.64 3.43
C ALA A 268 19.38 -4.28 4.10
N THR A 269 19.31 -3.22 3.32
CA THR A 269 19.04 -1.86 3.79
C THR A 269 17.68 -1.78 4.48
N MET A 270 16.63 -2.28 3.81
CA MET A 270 15.27 -2.28 4.36
C MET A 270 15.17 -3.15 5.62
N GLN A 271 15.83 -4.31 5.66
CA GLN A 271 15.90 -5.15 6.85
C GLN A 271 16.56 -4.42 8.02
N GLY A 272 17.69 -3.75 7.79
CA GLY A 272 18.38 -2.97 8.82
C GLY A 272 17.54 -1.79 9.34
N ASP A 273 16.70 -1.21 8.48
CA ASP A 273 15.74 -0.19 8.89
C ASP A 273 14.65 -0.78 9.79
N PHE A 274 14.08 -1.94 9.43
CA PHE A 274 13.08 -2.62 10.25
C PHE A 274 13.64 -3.08 11.59
N ASP A 275 14.83 -3.65 11.61
CA ASP A 275 15.52 -4.06 12.86
C ASP A 275 15.79 -2.87 13.79
N THR A 276 16.11 -1.69 13.22
CA THR A 276 16.33 -0.45 13.99
C THR A 276 15.02 0.14 14.54
N LEU A 277 13.91 -0.03 13.80
CA LEU A 277 12.59 0.50 14.14
C LEU A 277 11.76 -0.48 14.99
N ALA A 278 12.16 -1.75 15.06
CA ALA A 278 11.50 -2.74 15.90
C ALA A 278 11.60 -2.34 17.38
N CYS A 279 10.47 -2.45 18.08
CA CYS A 279 10.36 -2.16 19.53
C CYS A 279 10.37 -3.48 20.32
N THR A 280 10.95 -3.45 21.51
CA THR A 280 10.70 -4.54 22.47
C THR A 280 9.33 -4.36 23.11
N SER A 281 8.60 -5.44 23.34
CA SER A 281 7.29 -5.42 24.00
C SER A 281 7.32 -4.91 25.46
N GLU A 282 8.50 -4.67 26.01
CA GLU A 282 8.72 -4.26 27.41
C GLU A 282 8.90 -2.73 27.61
N GLY A 283 8.79 -1.93 26.54
CA GLY A 283 9.07 -0.48 26.59
C GLY A 283 7.89 0.42 26.99
N THR A 284 7.09 0.05 27.99
CA THR A 284 6.04 0.94 28.55
C THR A 284 6.56 1.88 29.67
N GLY A 285 7.84 2.14 29.74
CA GLY A 285 8.40 3.00 30.77
C GLY A 285 9.64 3.77 30.34
N SER A 286 9.47 4.95 29.82
CA SER A 286 10.47 6.04 29.73
C SER A 286 10.61 6.64 28.32
N LEU A 287 9.74 7.55 28.00
CA LEU A 287 10.04 8.68 27.11
C LEU A 287 9.45 9.94 27.76
N ASN A 288 9.98 10.31 28.93
CA ASN A 288 9.99 11.67 29.45
C ASN A 288 11.46 12.14 29.38
N GLY A 289 11.74 13.06 28.43
CA GLY A 289 13.02 13.72 28.24
C GLY A 289 12.88 14.65 27.04
#